data_2efd322ba75669d7957d9c2c677fbd5a
#
_entry.id   2efd322ba75669d7957d9c2c677fbd5a
#
_cell.length_a   1.000
_cell.length_b   1.000
_cell.length_c   1.000
_cell.angle_alpha   90.00
_cell.angle_beta   90.00
_cell.angle_gamma   90.00
#
_symmetry.space_group_name_H-M   'P 1'
#
loop_
_entity.id
_entity.type
_entity.pdbx_description
1 polymer ?
#
loop_
_entity_poly.entity_id
_entity_poly.type
_entity_poly.pdbx_seq_one_letter_code
_entity_poly.pdbx_strand_id
1 'polypeptide(L)'
;MNKEESLRAHAKNHIACFIDNCPLHETCLNWMTAQYNDGEIHIVTCVNPHYPKVGTKQCTMYQKDETVRYAIGMMHIFDAIPYPIARSVKRRLINLFSRKRFYEYRNGVRPIPPYEQDQIARTFKEEGWDGEINYDDWKEDYNW
;
A
#
# COMPACT_ATOMS: atom_id res chain seq x y z
N MET A 1 -0.38 7.01 -15.98
CA MET A 1 -1.03 8.07 -15.15
C MET A 1 0.07 8.99 -14.63
N ASN A 2 -0.06 10.29 -14.85
CA ASN A 2 0.91 11.25 -14.32
C ASN A 2 0.66 11.51 -12.82
N LYS A 3 1.60 12.24 -12.18
CA LYS A 3 1.53 12.53 -10.74
C LYS A 3 0.24 13.28 -10.35
N GLU A 4 -0.11 14.31 -11.10
CA GLU A 4 -1.30 15.11 -10.82
C GLU A 4 -2.58 14.27 -10.90
N GLU A 5 -2.70 13.46 -11.94
CA GLU A 5 -3.85 12.55 -12.10
C GLU A 5 -3.94 11.54 -10.94
N SER A 6 -2.80 10.98 -10.52
CA SER A 6 -2.76 10.06 -9.39
C SER A 6 -3.17 10.73 -8.08
N LEU A 7 -2.64 11.92 -7.79
CA LEU A 7 -3.01 12.70 -6.61
C LEU A 7 -4.50 13.03 -6.60
N ARG A 8 -5.03 13.47 -7.74
CA ARG A 8 -6.44 13.82 -7.91
C ARG A 8 -7.35 12.59 -7.72
N ALA A 9 -6.98 11.45 -8.26
CA ALA A 9 -7.73 10.21 -8.13
C ALA A 9 -7.79 9.69 -6.68
N HIS A 10 -6.74 9.93 -5.89
CA HIS A 10 -6.65 9.47 -4.49
C HIS A 10 -7.21 10.48 -3.48
N ALA A 11 -7.45 11.73 -3.88
CA ALA A 11 -7.82 12.81 -2.96
C ALA A 11 -9.06 12.52 -2.11
N LYS A 12 -10.02 11.77 -2.64
CA LYS A 12 -11.27 11.45 -1.91
C LYS A 12 -11.09 10.42 -0.81
N ASN A 13 -10.13 9.52 -0.95
CA ASN A 13 -9.98 8.34 -0.08
C ASN A 13 -8.69 8.34 0.72
N HIS A 14 -7.75 9.20 0.38
CA HIS A 14 -6.48 9.30 1.08
C HIS A 14 -6.58 10.26 2.28
N ILE A 15 -5.82 9.97 3.32
CA ILE A 15 -5.75 10.87 4.49
C ILE A 15 -5.16 12.21 4.04
N ALA A 16 -5.87 13.30 4.30
CA ALA A 16 -5.43 14.65 3.99
C ALA A 16 -4.61 15.26 5.13
N CYS A 17 -3.66 16.12 4.80
CA CYS A 17 -2.98 16.97 5.76
C CYS A 17 -3.05 18.42 5.30
N PHE A 18 -3.54 19.31 6.16
CA PHE A 18 -3.72 20.73 5.84
C PHE A 18 -2.70 21.64 6.55
N ILE A 19 -1.59 21.07 7.05
CA ILE A 19 -0.56 21.82 7.79
C ILE A 19 0.43 22.43 6.79
N ASP A 20 0.19 23.65 6.36
CA ASP A 20 0.99 24.32 5.34
C ASP A 20 2.38 24.73 5.80
N ASN A 21 2.59 24.92 7.09
CA ASN A 21 3.88 25.30 7.68
C ASN A 21 4.73 24.09 8.11
N CYS A 22 4.31 22.87 7.78
CA CYS A 22 5.11 21.69 8.03
C CYS A 22 6.39 21.69 7.17
N PRO A 23 7.58 21.45 7.74
CA PRO A 23 8.82 21.44 6.96
C PRO A 23 8.89 20.32 5.91
N LEU A 24 8.03 19.30 6.00
CA LEU A 24 7.97 18.15 5.10
C LEU A 24 6.84 18.24 4.07
N HIS A 25 6.04 19.32 4.06
CA HIS A 25 4.80 19.36 3.27
C HIS A 25 5.03 19.16 1.76
N GLU A 26 6.08 19.74 1.20
CA GLU A 26 6.36 19.66 -0.24
C GLU A 26 6.73 18.25 -0.73
N THR A 27 7.11 17.37 0.18
CA THR A 27 7.49 15.98 -0.12
C THR A 27 6.53 14.96 0.51
N CYS A 28 5.41 15.41 1.05
CA CYS A 28 4.45 14.56 1.77
C CYS A 28 3.19 14.33 0.94
N LEU A 29 2.89 13.07 0.61
CA LEU A 29 1.69 12.71 -0.15
C LEU A 29 0.39 13.12 0.55
N ASN A 30 0.35 13.07 1.88
CA ASN A 30 -0.84 13.48 2.64
C ASN A 30 -1.16 14.98 2.44
N TRP A 31 -0.14 15.80 2.38
CA TRP A 31 -0.33 17.23 2.09
C TRP A 31 -0.64 17.46 0.62
N MET A 32 0.07 16.78 -0.27
CA MET A 32 -0.13 16.94 -1.72
C MET A 32 -1.54 16.56 -2.16
N THR A 33 -2.07 15.44 -1.68
CA THR A 33 -3.46 15.02 -2.01
C THR A 33 -4.49 15.97 -1.45
N ALA A 34 -4.23 16.57 -0.30
CA ALA A 34 -5.13 17.55 0.31
C ALA A 34 -5.37 18.77 -0.59
N GLN A 35 -4.42 19.15 -1.44
CA GLN A 35 -4.55 20.25 -2.37
C GLN A 35 -5.60 20.00 -3.47
N TYR A 36 -5.98 18.74 -3.68
CA TYR A 36 -6.99 18.33 -4.67
C TYR A 36 -8.36 18.05 -4.06
N ASN A 37 -8.55 18.30 -2.76
CA ASN A 37 -9.86 18.27 -2.13
C ASN A 37 -10.64 19.52 -2.55
N ASP A 38 -11.64 19.32 -3.38
CA ASP A 38 -12.47 20.42 -3.90
C ASP A 38 -13.73 20.66 -3.05
N GLY A 39 -14.49 21.67 -3.42
CA GLY A 39 -15.72 22.06 -2.73
C GLY A 39 -16.88 21.07 -2.82
N GLU A 40 -16.73 19.99 -3.55
CA GLU A 40 -17.75 18.92 -3.64
C GLU A 40 -17.59 17.87 -2.55
N ILE A 41 -16.45 17.85 -1.85
CA ILE A 41 -16.16 16.90 -0.79
C ILE A 41 -16.57 17.51 0.56
N HIS A 42 -17.63 16.99 1.15
CA HIS A 42 -18.16 17.49 2.44
C HIS A 42 -17.34 17.08 3.65
N ILE A 43 -16.80 15.85 3.63
CA ILE A 43 -16.10 15.26 4.77
C ILE A 43 -14.81 14.62 4.26
N VAL A 44 -13.70 14.95 4.93
CA VAL A 44 -12.40 14.34 4.67
C VAL A 44 -11.82 13.77 5.97
N THR A 45 -11.09 12.65 5.87
CA THR A 45 -10.25 12.18 6.95
C THR A 45 -8.93 12.92 6.89
N CYS A 46 -8.55 13.58 7.98
CA CYS A 46 -7.30 14.34 8.01
C CYS A 46 -6.40 13.93 9.18
N VAL A 47 -5.12 14.25 9.04
CA VAL A 47 -4.13 14.07 10.09
C VAL A 47 -4.47 15.02 11.26
N ASN A 48 -4.48 14.49 12.48
CA ASN A 48 -4.69 15.30 13.68
C ASN A 48 -3.48 16.21 13.92
N PRO A 49 -3.61 17.54 13.79
CA PRO A 49 -2.51 18.47 13.97
C PRO A 49 -2.00 18.56 15.43
N HIS A 50 -2.78 18.06 16.38
CA HIS A 50 -2.42 18.05 17.80
C HIS A 50 -1.69 16.76 18.24
N TYR A 51 -1.59 15.76 17.37
CA TYR A 51 -0.83 14.56 17.70
C TYR A 51 0.67 14.89 17.80
N PRO A 52 1.39 14.31 18.79
CA PRO A 52 2.79 14.65 19.03
C PRO A 52 3.65 14.49 17.76
N LYS A 53 4.53 15.47 17.52
CA LYS A 53 5.47 15.56 16.39
C LYS A 53 4.83 15.76 15.00
N VAL A 54 3.51 15.74 14.87
CA VAL A 54 2.84 16.10 13.61
C VAL A 54 3.17 17.56 13.25
N GLY A 55 3.49 17.82 11.99
CA GLY A 55 3.93 19.14 11.53
C GLY A 55 5.40 19.45 11.79
N THR A 56 6.19 18.47 12.21
CA THR A 56 7.63 18.58 12.43
C THR A 56 8.39 17.59 11.53
N LYS A 57 9.71 17.68 11.52
CA LYS A 57 10.60 16.75 10.78
C LYS A 57 10.50 15.29 11.27
N GLN A 58 9.97 15.06 12.48
CA GLN A 58 9.77 13.73 13.06
C GLN A 58 8.30 13.26 12.96
N CYS A 59 7.51 13.82 12.04
CA CYS A 59 6.11 13.47 11.86
C CYS A 59 5.94 11.97 11.55
N THR A 60 5.16 11.28 12.40
CA THR A 60 4.87 9.85 12.24
C THR A 60 3.88 9.58 11.10
N MET A 61 3.17 10.60 10.64
CA MET A 61 2.22 10.53 9.51
C MET A 61 2.84 10.97 8.19
N TYR A 62 4.14 11.22 8.18
CA TYR A 62 4.84 11.57 6.94
C TYR A 62 4.77 10.43 5.94
N GLN A 63 4.25 10.72 4.75
CA GLN A 63 4.15 9.78 3.64
C GLN A 63 4.98 10.34 2.49
N LYS A 64 6.16 9.79 2.30
CA LYS A 64 7.11 10.30 1.31
C LYS A 64 6.58 10.18 -0.11
N ASP A 65 6.80 11.23 -0.90
CA ASP A 65 6.51 11.28 -2.33
C ASP A 65 7.54 10.45 -3.10
N GLU A 66 7.34 9.14 -3.10
CA GLU A 66 8.17 8.22 -3.86
C GLU A 66 7.32 7.16 -4.54
N THR A 67 7.79 6.68 -5.68
CA THR A 67 7.15 5.57 -6.37
C THR A 67 7.66 4.25 -5.84
N VAL A 68 6.75 3.28 -5.74
CA VAL A 68 7.03 1.91 -5.34
C VAL A 68 6.43 0.96 -6.34
N ARG A 69 6.90 -0.28 -6.33
CA ARG A 69 6.44 -1.31 -7.25
C ARG A 69 5.42 -2.21 -6.56
N TYR A 70 4.17 -2.10 -6.99
CA TYR A 70 3.08 -2.95 -6.52
C TYR A 70 3.03 -4.24 -7.33
N ALA A 71 2.84 -5.37 -6.66
CA ALA A 71 2.51 -6.64 -7.31
C ALA A 71 0.99 -6.68 -7.57
N ILE A 72 0.60 -7.18 -8.73
CA ILE A 72 -0.79 -7.28 -9.16
C ILE A 72 -1.13 -8.73 -9.45
N GLY A 73 -2.00 -9.31 -8.64
CA GLY A 73 -2.45 -10.67 -8.83
C GLY A 73 -1.44 -11.74 -8.40
N MET A 74 -1.94 -12.85 -7.92
CA MET A 74 -1.13 -14.00 -7.53
C MET A 74 -1.87 -15.32 -7.83
N MET A 75 -2.54 -15.36 -9.00
CA MET A 75 -3.26 -16.55 -9.46
C MET A 75 -2.36 -17.77 -9.63
N HIS A 76 -1.11 -17.53 -10.03
CA HIS A 76 -0.13 -18.57 -10.33
C HIS A 76 0.99 -18.69 -9.28
N ILE A 77 0.84 -18.04 -8.13
CA ILE A 77 1.87 -17.96 -7.09
C ILE A 77 2.29 -19.33 -6.54
N PHE A 78 1.40 -20.32 -6.60
CA PHE A 78 1.64 -21.68 -6.10
C PHE A 78 1.96 -22.72 -7.17
N ASP A 79 2.00 -22.35 -8.45
CA ASP A 79 2.07 -23.32 -9.56
C ASP A 79 3.36 -24.18 -9.51
N ALA A 80 4.48 -23.58 -9.13
CA ALA A 80 5.76 -24.29 -9.01
C ALA A 80 6.07 -24.78 -7.60
N ILE A 81 5.14 -24.65 -6.66
CA ILE A 81 5.36 -24.91 -5.24
C ILE A 81 4.83 -26.30 -4.89
N PRO A 82 5.61 -27.15 -4.14
CA PRO A 82 5.11 -28.41 -3.65
C PRO A 82 3.80 -28.25 -2.86
N TYR A 83 2.85 -29.14 -3.11
CA TYR A 83 1.49 -29.03 -2.55
C TYR A 83 1.44 -28.82 -1.03
N PRO A 84 2.21 -29.54 -0.19
CA PRO A 84 2.17 -29.33 1.26
C PRO A 84 2.59 -27.92 1.67
N ILE A 85 3.62 -27.37 1.01
CA ILE A 85 4.09 -26.00 1.24
C ILE A 85 3.04 -25.00 0.78
N ALA A 86 2.51 -25.16 -0.43
CA ALA A 86 1.48 -24.28 -0.99
C ALA A 86 0.24 -24.21 -0.09
N ARG A 87 -0.21 -25.33 0.43
CA ARG A 87 -1.35 -25.43 1.35
C ARG A 87 -1.10 -24.65 2.66
N SER A 88 0.09 -24.85 3.25
CA SER A 88 0.45 -24.17 4.49
C SER A 88 0.59 -22.65 4.30
N VAL A 89 1.25 -22.24 3.23
CA VAL A 89 1.40 -20.80 2.90
C VAL A 89 0.04 -20.16 2.68
N LYS A 90 -0.83 -20.78 1.87
CA LYS A 90 -2.17 -20.26 1.59
C LYS A 90 -2.97 -20.02 2.88
N ARG A 91 -2.97 -21.01 3.78
CA ARG A 91 -3.67 -20.90 5.06
C ARG A 91 -3.12 -19.75 5.90
N ARG A 92 -1.79 -19.61 5.97
CA ARG A 92 -1.15 -18.53 6.72
C ARG A 92 -1.43 -17.16 6.13
N LEU A 93 -1.43 -17.02 4.81
CA LEU A 93 -1.75 -15.75 4.14
C LEU A 93 -3.21 -15.36 4.36
N ILE A 94 -4.13 -16.31 4.32
CA ILE A 94 -5.55 -16.06 4.65
C ILE A 94 -5.70 -15.59 6.10
N ASN A 95 -4.96 -16.16 7.03
CA ASN A 95 -4.97 -15.71 8.43
C ASN A 95 -4.33 -14.32 8.60
N LEU A 96 -3.28 -14.03 7.84
CA LEU A 96 -2.56 -12.75 7.91
C LEU A 96 -3.38 -11.59 7.34
N PHE A 97 -4.01 -11.79 6.18
CA PHE A 97 -4.69 -10.73 5.42
C PHE A 97 -6.21 -10.72 5.57
N SER A 98 -6.81 -11.74 6.11
CA SER A 98 -8.22 -12.12 5.99
C SER A 98 -8.53 -12.82 4.65
N ARG A 99 -9.61 -13.58 4.65
CA ARG A 99 -10.03 -14.31 3.44
C ARG A 99 -10.38 -13.36 2.29
N LYS A 100 -11.12 -12.29 2.59
CA LYS A 100 -11.53 -11.29 1.60
C LYS A 100 -10.30 -10.64 0.95
N ARG A 101 -9.38 -10.16 1.76
CA ARG A 101 -8.18 -9.45 1.27
C ARG A 101 -7.24 -10.39 0.50
N PHE A 102 -7.08 -11.62 0.97
CA PHE A 102 -6.29 -12.63 0.25
C PHE A 102 -6.82 -12.84 -1.18
N TYR A 103 -8.14 -13.00 -1.35
CA TYR A 103 -8.72 -13.20 -2.68
C TYR A 103 -8.72 -11.92 -3.53
N GLU A 104 -8.82 -10.75 -2.94
CA GLU A 104 -8.62 -9.48 -3.65
C GLU A 104 -7.19 -9.38 -4.22
N TYR A 105 -6.19 -9.76 -3.44
CA TYR A 105 -4.80 -9.84 -3.89
C TYR A 105 -4.61 -10.90 -4.98
N ARG A 106 -5.14 -12.08 -4.75
CA ARG A 106 -5.06 -13.19 -5.71
C ARG A 106 -5.63 -12.82 -7.07
N ASN A 107 -6.77 -12.18 -7.09
CA ASN A 107 -7.50 -11.82 -8.31
C ASN A 107 -7.02 -10.51 -8.97
N GLY A 108 -6.03 -9.83 -8.40
CA GLY A 108 -5.51 -8.58 -8.93
C GLY A 108 -6.42 -7.38 -8.73
N VAL A 109 -7.43 -7.49 -7.88
CA VAL A 109 -8.36 -6.39 -7.56
C VAL A 109 -7.70 -5.35 -6.66
N ARG A 110 -6.82 -5.80 -5.79
CA ARG A 110 -6.07 -4.94 -4.87
C ARG A 110 -4.57 -5.06 -5.12
N PRO A 111 -3.86 -3.95 -5.35
CA PRO A 111 -2.40 -3.96 -5.46
C PRO A 111 -1.74 -4.39 -4.14
N ILE A 112 -0.66 -5.15 -4.25
CA ILE A 112 0.12 -5.62 -3.09
C ILE A 112 1.32 -4.70 -2.90
N PRO A 113 1.38 -3.91 -1.81
CA PRO A 113 2.50 -3.00 -1.56
C PRO A 113 3.78 -3.75 -1.16
N PRO A 114 4.96 -3.12 -1.28
CA PRO A 114 6.24 -3.77 -1.00
C PRO A 114 6.35 -4.43 0.36
N TYR A 115 5.86 -3.79 1.42
CA TYR A 115 5.97 -4.37 2.78
C TYR A 115 5.13 -5.65 2.93
N GLU A 116 4.01 -5.76 2.22
CA GLU A 116 3.19 -6.99 2.20
C GLU A 116 3.80 -8.05 1.29
N GLN A 117 4.49 -7.67 0.21
CA GLN A 117 5.31 -8.59 -0.57
C GLN A 117 6.38 -9.23 0.30
N ASP A 118 7.02 -8.45 1.17
CA ASP A 118 8.00 -8.97 2.14
C ASP A 118 7.39 -9.95 3.14
N GLN A 119 6.17 -9.68 3.61
CA GLN A 119 5.43 -10.59 4.48
C GLN A 119 5.09 -11.91 3.77
N ILE A 120 4.69 -11.84 2.51
CA ILE A 120 4.42 -13.01 1.68
C ILE A 120 5.70 -13.82 1.49
N ALA A 121 6.80 -13.18 1.11
CA ALA A 121 8.11 -13.84 0.94
C ALA A 121 8.57 -14.51 2.23
N ARG A 122 8.42 -13.86 3.35
CA ARG A 122 8.76 -14.41 4.67
C ARG A 122 7.94 -15.66 4.98
N THR A 123 6.64 -15.62 4.69
CA THR A 123 5.75 -16.77 4.89
C THR A 123 6.19 -17.97 4.06
N PHE A 124 6.53 -17.78 2.80
CA PHE A 124 7.08 -18.84 1.94
C PHE A 124 8.38 -19.42 2.50
N LYS A 125 9.29 -18.55 2.92
CA LYS A 125 10.59 -18.95 3.46
C LYS A 125 10.44 -19.76 4.74
N GLU A 126 9.58 -19.35 5.65
CA GLU A 126 9.30 -20.05 6.90
C GLU A 126 8.67 -21.43 6.68
N GLU A 127 7.96 -21.63 5.58
CA GLU A 127 7.40 -22.92 5.17
C GLU A 127 8.36 -23.76 4.30
N GLY A 128 9.59 -23.29 4.10
CA GLY A 128 10.64 -24.05 3.41
C GLY A 128 10.81 -23.75 1.92
N TRP A 129 10.22 -22.67 1.40
CA TRP A 129 10.42 -22.26 0.02
C TRP A 129 11.31 -21.03 -0.08
N ASP A 130 12.48 -21.22 -0.66
CA ASP A 130 13.50 -20.17 -0.87
C ASP A 130 13.53 -19.63 -2.30
N GLY A 131 12.69 -20.17 -3.17
CA GLY A 131 12.66 -19.81 -4.57
C GLY A 131 12.01 -18.47 -4.85
N GLU A 132 11.97 -18.10 -6.12
CA GLU A 132 11.34 -16.90 -6.61
C GLU A 132 9.81 -16.99 -6.45
N ILE A 133 9.19 -15.88 -6.10
CA ILE A 133 7.74 -15.75 -5.99
C ILE A 133 7.24 -15.01 -7.22
N ASN A 134 6.35 -15.67 -7.98
CA ASN A 134 5.84 -15.14 -9.25
C ASN A 134 4.47 -14.51 -9.05
N TYR A 135 4.41 -13.19 -9.16
CA TYR A 135 3.17 -12.44 -9.26
C TYR A 135 2.74 -12.34 -10.73
N ASP A 136 1.45 -12.11 -10.95
CA ASP A 136 0.90 -12.11 -12.31
C ASP A 136 1.33 -10.88 -13.12
N ASP A 137 1.41 -9.71 -12.47
CA ASP A 137 1.79 -8.44 -13.10
C ASP A 137 2.37 -7.47 -12.08
N TRP A 138 2.82 -6.32 -12.54
CA TRP A 138 3.42 -5.28 -11.72
C TRP A 138 2.95 -3.90 -12.15
N LYS A 139 2.87 -2.99 -11.19
CA LYS A 139 2.52 -1.59 -11.41
C LYS A 139 3.40 -0.69 -10.56
N GLU A 140 3.94 0.38 -11.16
CA GLU A 140 4.57 1.44 -10.41
C GLU A 140 3.53 2.52 -10.08
N ASP A 141 3.48 2.92 -8.83
CA ASP A 141 2.62 4.00 -8.36
C ASP A 141 3.24 4.62 -7.11
N TYR A 142 2.67 5.73 -6.66
CA TYR A 142 3.12 6.35 -5.42
C TYR A 142 2.83 5.45 -4.22
N ASN A 143 3.58 5.65 -3.15
CA ASN A 143 3.47 4.84 -1.94
C ASN A 143 2.25 5.29 -1.10
N TRP A 144 1.10 4.88 -1.57
CA TRP A 144 -0.19 5.18 -0.93
C TRP A 144 -0.41 4.46 0.39
#